data_be1a2f57c19afbd10ab2a5808a340325
#
_entry.id   be1a2f57c19afbd10ab2a5808a340325
#
_cell.length_a   1.000
_cell.length_b   1.000
_cell.length_c   1.000
_cell.angle_alpha   90.00
_cell.angle_beta   90.00
_cell.angle_gamma   90.00
#
_symmetry.space_group_name_H-M   'P 1'
#
loop_
_entity.id
_entity.type
_entity.pdbx_description
1 polymer ?
#
loop_
_entity_poly.entity_id
_entity_poly.type
_entity_poly.pdbx_seq_one_letter_code
_entity_poly.pdbx_strand_id
1 'polypeptide(L)'
;MEKEGQSYHFVGRDSFEKMVEADEFLEHAEVFGNYYGTHRGYLDRAREAGRDLVLDIDVQGAAQLKEKIPDAVSLFILAPSRTELEKRLRARSEDSEEVIERRLREAAEEIRHYRRYDYVLVNSEVEQSVDRLRAIIAAERMRRTRMETAIRPILQSFEEGNGKPAGGAGQ
;
A
#
# COMPACT_ATOMS: atom_id res chain seq x y z
N MET A 1 10.61 -7.26 19.90
CA MET A 1 11.87 -7.56 19.19
C MET A 1 11.51 -8.06 17.79
N GLU A 2 12.05 -7.42 16.77
CA GLU A 2 11.92 -7.83 15.38
C GLU A 2 12.68 -9.14 15.14
N LYS A 3 12.11 -10.04 14.34
CA LYS A 3 12.70 -11.36 14.09
C LYS A 3 13.04 -11.50 12.61
N GLU A 4 14.26 -12.00 12.35
CA GLU A 4 14.72 -12.36 11.00
C GLU A 4 13.71 -13.26 10.30
N GLY A 5 13.38 -12.92 9.04
CA GLY A 5 12.47 -13.70 8.18
C GLY A 5 10.99 -13.61 8.55
N GLN A 6 10.63 -12.95 9.64
CA GLN A 6 9.21 -12.71 10.01
C GLN A 6 8.80 -11.24 9.82
N SER A 7 9.59 -10.30 10.36
CA SER A 7 9.33 -8.87 10.28
C SER A 7 10.18 -8.23 9.19
N TYR A 8 11.45 -8.60 9.12
CA TYR A 8 12.44 -8.08 8.19
C TYR A 8 13.44 -9.15 7.80
N HIS A 9 14.14 -8.92 6.69
CA HIS A 9 15.39 -9.58 6.35
C HIS A 9 16.54 -8.61 6.65
N PHE A 10 17.37 -8.95 7.61
CA PHE A 10 18.47 -8.08 8.01
C PHE A 10 19.67 -8.28 7.07
N VAL A 11 20.09 -7.20 6.44
CA VAL A 11 21.24 -7.16 5.55
C VAL A 11 22.27 -6.14 6.06
N GLY A 12 23.54 -6.38 5.77
CA GLY A 12 24.58 -5.40 6.08
C GLY A 12 24.42 -4.13 5.24
N ARG A 13 24.89 -2.99 5.78
CA ARG A 13 24.79 -1.68 5.13
C ARG A 13 25.32 -1.68 3.70
N ASP A 14 26.54 -2.23 3.48
CA ASP A 14 27.17 -2.29 2.15
C ASP A 14 26.31 -3.09 1.15
N SER A 15 25.65 -4.16 1.62
CA SER A 15 24.74 -4.96 0.79
C SER A 15 23.47 -4.17 0.47
N PHE A 16 22.91 -3.45 1.44
CA PHE A 16 21.75 -2.60 1.22
C PHE A 16 22.04 -1.50 0.19
N GLU A 17 23.18 -0.81 0.32
CA GLU A 17 23.59 0.23 -0.62
C GLU A 17 23.76 -0.32 -2.05
N LYS A 18 24.34 -1.50 -2.22
CA LYS A 18 24.41 -2.18 -3.55
C LYS A 18 23.04 -2.52 -4.12
N MET A 19 22.10 -2.96 -3.27
CA MET A 19 20.73 -3.23 -3.71
C MET A 19 20.00 -1.93 -4.12
N VAL A 20 20.27 -0.80 -3.45
CA VAL A 20 19.76 0.52 -3.87
C VAL A 20 20.33 0.90 -5.25
N GLU A 21 21.66 0.80 -5.44
CA GLU A 21 22.31 1.08 -6.73
C GLU A 21 21.79 0.19 -7.86
N ALA A 22 21.44 -1.05 -7.57
CA ALA A 22 20.87 -2.01 -8.52
C ALA A 22 19.35 -1.82 -8.76
N ASP A 23 18.72 -0.80 -8.15
CA ASP A 23 17.26 -0.53 -8.18
C ASP A 23 16.42 -1.77 -7.79
N GLU A 24 16.88 -2.54 -6.80
CA GLU A 24 16.18 -3.74 -6.33
C GLU A 24 15.01 -3.44 -5.40
N PHE A 25 14.87 -2.20 -4.93
CA PHE A 25 13.79 -1.80 -4.03
C PHE A 25 12.64 -1.10 -4.76
N LEU A 26 11.42 -1.37 -4.32
CA LEU A 26 10.23 -0.59 -4.67
C LEU A 26 10.30 0.81 -4.05
N GLU A 27 10.70 0.85 -2.79
CA GLU A 27 10.99 2.04 -2.01
C GLU A 27 12.06 1.72 -0.97
N HIS A 28 12.74 2.74 -0.50
CA HIS A 28 13.67 2.65 0.63
C HIS A 28 13.73 4.00 1.37
N ALA A 29 13.97 3.95 2.67
CA ALA A 29 14.10 5.14 3.51
C ALA A 29 15.09 4.91 4.65
N GLU A 30 15.66 5.99 5.15
CA GLU A 30 16.36 6.03 6.42
C GLU A 30 15.39 6.54 7.49
N VAL A 31 15.09 5.70 8.47
CA VAL A 31 14.19 6.01 9.58
C VAL A 31 14.95 5.82 10.89
N PHE A 32 15.14 6.90 11.64
CA PHE A 32 15.89 6.92 12.91
C PHE A 32 17.30 6.32 12.84
N GLY A 33 18.03 6.55 11.73
CA GLY A 33 19.39 6.04 11.52
C GLY A 33 19.49 4.59 11.05
N ASN A 34 18.35 3.95 10.76
CA ASN A 34 18.28 2.62 10.17
C ASN A 34 17.73 2.69 8.75
N TYR A 35 18.27 1.85 7.88
CA TYR A 35 17.81 1.71 6.50
C TYR A 35 16.74 0.64 6.41
N TYR A 36 15.65 0.97 5.73
CA TYR A 36 14.54 0.07 5.44
C TYR A 36 14.24 0.11 3.95
N GLY A 37 13.71 -0.96 3.39
CA GLY A 37 13.29 -0.98 2.00
C GLY A 37 12.45 -2.20 1.66
N THR A 38 11.56 -2.05 0.72
CA THR A 38 10.72 -3.14 0.20
C THR A 38 11.30 -3.67 -1.10
N HIS A 39 11.85 -4.87 -1.06
CA HIS A 39 12.44 -5.50 -2.23
C HIS A 39 11.38 -5.80 -3.31
N ARG A 40 11.67 -5.45 -4.56
CA ARG A 40 10.80 -5.56 -5.75
C ARG A 40 10.22 -6.96 -5.94
N GLY A 41 10.98 -8.02 -5.65
CA GLY A 41 10.52 -9.39 -5.75
C GLY A 41 9.31 -9.76 -4.89
N TYR A 42 8.93 -8.94 -3.90
CA TYR A 42 7.65 -9.14 -3.18
C TYR A 42 6.46 -8.83 -4.07
N LEU A 43 6.55 -7.78 -4.90
CA LEU A 43 5.50 -7.42 -5.85
C LEU A 43 5.35 -8.49 -6.92
N ASP A 44 6.47 -9.00 -7.45
CA ASP A 44 6.46 -10.02 -8.50
C ASP A 44 5.79 -11.30 -8.00
N ARG A 45 6.16 -11.77 -6.81
CA ARG A 45 5.51 -12.92 -6.16
C ARG A 45 4.03 -12.71 -5.88
N ALA A 46 3.64 -11.50 -5.47
CA ALA A 46 2.23 -11.18 -5.25
C ALA A 46 1.43 -11.23 -6.54
N ARG A 47 1.97 -10.67 -7.64
CA ARG A 47 1.38 -10.71 -8.98
C ARG A 47 1.21 -12.14 -9.50
N GLU A 48 2.26 -12.95 -9.42
CA GLU A 48 2.22 -14.36 -9.84
C GLU A 48 1.18 -15.16 -9.05
N ALA A 49 1.02 -14.85 -7.77
CA ALA A 49 0.03 -15.49 -6.91
C ALA A 49 -1.39 -14.90 -7.02
N GLY A 50 -1.61 -13.87 -7.85
CA GLY A 50 -2.89 -13.18 -7.97
C GLY A 50 -3.34 -12.50 -6.66
N ARG A 51 -2.40 -12.01 -5.87
CA ARG A 51 -2.63 -11.39 -4.56
C ARG A 51 -2.27 -9.91 -4.57
N ASP A 52 -2.91 -9.15 -3.70
CA ASP A 52 -2.49 -7.78 -3.40
C ASP A 52 -1.26 -7.79 -2.50
N LEU A 53 -0.36 -6.83 -2.71
CA LEU A 53 0.72 -6.51 -1.79
C LEU A 53 0.30 -5.26 -1.00
N VAL A 54 0.32 -5.36 0.33
CA VAL A 54 0.05 -4.23 1.23
C VAL A 54 1.35 -3.85 1.91
N LEU A 55 1.70 -2.57 1.83
CA LEU A 55 2.91 -2.00 2.42
C LEU A 55 2.53 -0.98 3.49
N ASP A 56 3.20 -1.05 4.63
CA ASP A 56 3.16 -0.03 5.70
C ASP A 56 4.49 0.71 5.65
N ILE A 57 4.49 1.89 5.04
CA ILE A 57 5.68 2.68 4.71
C ILE A 57 5.48 4.14 5.08
N ASP A 58 6.57 4.88 5.24
CA ASP A 58 6.53 6.31 5.51
C ASP A 58 6.20 7.15 4.26
N VAL A 59 6.11 8.47 4.43
CA VAL A 59 5.77 9.39 3.34
C VAL A 59 6.83 9.46 2.24
N GLN A 60 8.10 9.17 2.57
CA GLN A 60 9.21 9.15 1.60
C GLN A 60 9.10 7.90 0.73
N GLY A 61 8.91 6.74 1.35
CA GLY A 61 8.70 5.48 0.65
C GLY A 61 7.44 5.50 -0.21
N ALA A 62 6.35 6.09 0.30
CA ALA A 62 5.11 6.24 -0.45
C ALA A 62 5.28 7.12 -1.70
N ALA A 63 6.07 8.18 -1.63
CA ALA A 63 6.38 9.04 -2.78
C ALA A 63 7.17 8.26 -3.86
N GLN A 64 8.25 7.55 -3.46
CA GLN A 64 9.04 6.72 -4.37
C GLN A 64 8.20 5.63 -5.03
N LEU A 65 7.36 4.95 -4.22
CA LEU A 65 6.48 3.90 -4.73
C LEU A 65 5.51 4.45 -5.78
N LYS A 66 4.92 5.63 -5.55
CA LYS A 66 3.98 6.26 -6.47
C LYS A 66 4.64 6.68 -7.80
N GLU A 67 5.92 7.08 -7.76
CA GLU A 67 6.71 7.36 -8.97
C GLU A 67 6.99 6.09 -9.78
N LYS A 68 7.36 4.99 -9.11
CA LYS A 68 7.66 3.70 -9.77
C LYS A 68 6.42 2.95 -10.21
N ILE A 69 5.32 3.08 -9.48
CA ILE A 69 4.05 2.39 -9.71
C ILE A 69 2.90 3.39 -9.59
N PRO A 70 2.63 4.19 -10.65
CA PRO A 70 1.59 5.23 -10.62
C PRO A 70 0.19 4.71 -10.26
N ASP A 71 -0.11 3.45 -10.60
CA ASP A 71 -1.39 2.78 -10.32
C ASP A 71 -1.48 2.18 -8.91
N ALA A 72 -0.43 2.30 -8.10
CA ALA A 72 -0.49 1.90 -6.71
C ALA A 72 -1.52 2.76 -5.96
N VAL A 73 -2.39 2.11 -5.20
CA VAL A 73 -3.38 2.80 -4.36
C VAL A 73 -2.72 3.19 -3.05
N SER A 74 -2.80 4.45 -2.74
CA SER A 74 -2.19 5.02 -1.53
C SER A 74 -3.25 5.48 -0.53
N LEU A 75 -3.04 5.12 0.74
CA LEU A 75 -3.93 5.46 1.84
C LEU A 75 -3.14 6.13 2.95
N PHE A 76 -3.50 7.36 3.27
CA PHE A 76 -2.93 8.09 4.40
C PHE A 76 -3.74 7.79 5.66
N ILE A 77 -3.08 7.25 6.68
CA ILE A 77 -3.71 6.93 7.97
C ILE A 77 -3.23 7.93 9.02
N LEU A 78 -4.18 8.56 9.72
CA LEU A 78 -3.87 9.52 10.76
C LEU A 78 -4.71 9.31 12.01
N ALA A 79 -4.16 9.71 13.17
CA ALA A 79 -4.91 9.79 14.42
C ALA A 79 -5.96 10.93 14.34
N PRO A 80 -7.08 10.85 15.10
CA PRO A 80 -8.13 11.87 15.06
C PRO A 80 -7.70 13.23 15.63
N SER A 81 -6.63 13.26 16.41
CA SER A 81 -6.07 14.50 16.95
C SER A 81 -4.61 14.30 17.37
N ARG A 82 -3.88 15.44 17.56
CA ARG A 82 -2.53 15.43 18.16
C ARG A 82 -2.52 14.79 19.54
N THR A 83 -3.52 15.08 20.36
CA THR A 83 -3.64 14.53 21.72
C THR A 83 -3.80 13.01 21.70
N GLU A 84 -4.60 12.48 20.79
CA GLU A 84 -4.77 11.04 20.65
C GLU A 84 -3.49 10.36 20.10
N LEU A 85 -2.79 11.01 19.16
CA LEU A 85 -1.49 10.52 18.69
C LEU A 85 -0.47 10.47 19.83
N GLU A 86 -0.35 11.53 20.61
CA GLU A 86 0.54 11.60 21.77
C GLU A 86 0.24 10.47 22.78
N LYS A 87 -1.03 10.28 23.12
CA LYS A 87 -1.48 9.20 24.00
C LYS A 87 -1.04 7.82 23.48
N ARG A 88 -1.19 7.58 22.17
CA ARG A 88 -0.79 6.31 21.54
C ARG A 88 0.71 6.12 21.52
N LEU A 89 1.48 7.16 21.26
CA LEU A 89 2.94 7.11 21.31
C LEU A 89 3.42 6.73 22.72
N ARG A 90 2.88 7.39 23.76
CA ARG A 90 3.21 7.09 25.16
C ARG A 90 2.81 5.68 25.58
N ALA A 91 1.70 5.15 25.09
CA ALA A 91 1.23 3.81 25.40
C ALA A 91 2.01 2.69 24.70
N ARG A 92 2.65 2.98 23.56
CA ARG A 92 3.33 1.98 22.72
C ARG A 92 4.78 1.75 23.11
N SER A 93 5.44 2.73 23.63
CA SER A 93 6.89 2.70 23.89
C SER A 93 7.25 3.38 25.19
N GLU A 94 8.37 2.97 25.78
CA GLU A 94 9.06 3.65 26.89
C GLU A 94 9.99 4.77 26.37
N ASP A 95 9.61 5.45 25.29
CA ASP A 95 10.38 6.53 24.70
C ASP A 95 10.51 7.71 25.68
N SER A 96 11.66 8.37 25.66
CA SER A 96 11.85 9.61 26.42
C SER A 96 10.93 10.72 25.90
N GLU A 97 10.66 11.72 26.76
CA GLU A 97 9.84 12.88 26.42
C GLU A 97 10.34 13.58 25.13
N GLU A 98 11.66 13.70 24.97
CA GLU A 98 12.29 14.32 23.79
C GLU A 98 11.99 13.54 22.50
N VAL A 99 11.95 12.20 22.58
CA VAL A 99 11.63 11.34 21.43
C VAL A 99 10.15 11.50 21.07
N ILE A 100 9.25 11.54 22.05
CA ILE A 100 7.82 11.74 21.83
C ILE A 100 7.56 13.10 21.18
N GLU A 101 8.15 14.18 21.72
CA GLU A 101 8.01 15.52 21.15
C GLU A 101 8.60 15.62 19.74
N ARG A 102 9.70 14.94 19.44
CA ARG A 102 10.24 14.85 18.08
C ARG A 102 9.24 14.17 17.14
N ARG A 103 8.71 13.00 17.51
CA ARG A 103 7.71 12.27 16.70
C ARG A 103 6.43 13.08 16.46
N LEU A 104 6.00 13.86 17.43
CA LEU A 104 4.84 14.74 17.27
C LEU A 104 5.11 15.89 16.30
N ARG A 105 6.34 16.43 16.27
CA ARG A 105 6.73 17.43 15.28
C ARG A 105 6.83 16.84 13.87
N GLU A 106 7.44 15.65 13.75
CA GLU A 106 7.52 14.92 12.48
C GLU A 106 6.12 14.63 11.93
N ALA A 107 5.22 14.11 12.74
CA ALA A 107 3.83 13.88 12.36
C ALA A 107 3.09 15.15 11.91
N ALA A 108 3.39 16.32 12.50
CA ALA A 108 2.81 17.60 12.09
C ALA A 108 3.29 18.05 10.69
N GLU A 109 4.50 17.68 10.28
CA GLU A 109 4.97 17.90 8.91
C GLU A 109 4.42 16.84 7.95
N GLU A 110 4.44 15.57 8.34
CA GLU A 110 3.95 14.47 7.53
C GLU A 110 2.48 14.59 7.17
N ILE A 111 1.63 15.07 8.09
CA ILE A 111 0.19 15.24 7.83
C ILE A 111 -0.09 16.16 6.64
N ARG A 112 0.79 17.07 6.28
CA ARG A 112 0.65 17.97 5.13
C ARG A 112 0.70 17.24 3.79
N HIS A 113 1.28 16.02 3.78
CA HIS A 113 1.39 15.18 2.59
C HIS A 113 0.10 14.44 2.24
N TYR A 114 -0.94 14.44 3.09
CA TYR A 114 -2.21 13.73 2.86
C TYR A 114 -2.83 14.00 1.47
N ARG A 115 -2.59 15.19 0.90
CA ARG A 115 -3.12 15.58 -0.42
C ARG A 115 -2.53 14.79 -1.59
N ARG A 116 -1.45 14.05 -1.37
CA ARG A 116 -0.77 13.23 -2.39
C ARG A 116 -1.29 11.79 -2.41
N TYR A 117 -2.23 11.46 -1.49
CA TYR A 117 -2.77 10.12 -1.34
C TYR A 117 -4.15 10.02 -1.97
N ASP A 118 -4.49 8.81 -2.44
CA ASP A 118 -5.79 8.54 -3.06
C ASP A 118 -6.91 8.51 -2.03
N TYR A 119 -6.59 8.07 -0.80
CA TYR A 119 -7.53 7.98 0.32
C TYR A 119 -6.93 8.51 1.62
N VAL A 120 -7.80 8.97 2.52
CA VAL A 120 -7.42 9.37 3.87
C VAL A 120 -8.31 8.64 4.87
N LEU A 121 -7.69 8.00 5.86
CA LEU A 121 -8.37 7.27 6.92
C LEU A 121 -8.05 7.89 8.28
N VAL A 122 -9.06 8.43 8.94
CA VAL A 122 -8.95 8.84 10.36
C VAL A 122 -9.16 7.61 11.23
N ASN A 123 -8.08 7.14 11.86
CA ASN A 123 -8.07 5.95 12.71
C ASN A 123 -8.49 6.31 14.14
N SER A 124 -9.80 6.37 14.39
CA SER A 124 -10.37 6.55 15.74
C SER A 124 -10.44 5.22 16.48
N GLU A 125 -11.01 4.21 15.84
CA GLU A 125 -11.18 2.85 16.36
C GLU A 125 -10.65 1.83 15.36
N VAL A 126 -9.96 0.80 15.85
CA VAL A 126 -9.25 -0.17 15.00
C VAL A 126 -10.21 -0.95 14.13
N GLU A 127 -11.29 -1.49 14.69
CA GLU A 127 -12.27 -2.31 13.99
C GLU A 127 -12.90 -1.54 12.83
N GLN A 128 -13.36 -0.31 13.08
CA GLN A 128 -13.94 0.56 12.04
C GLN A 128 -12.90 0.91 10.96
N SER A 129 -11.66 1.12 11.36
CA SER A 129 -10.57 1.42 10.42
C SER A 129 -10.27 0.23 9.52
N VAL A 130 -10.28 -0.98 10.07
CA VAL A 130 -10.12 -2.23 9.29
C VAL A 130 -11.26 -2.40 8.31
N ASP A 131 -12.51 -2.16 8.71
CA ASP A 131 -13.67 -2.30 7.82
C ASP A 131 -13.64 -1.27 6.67
N ARG A 132 -13.22 -0.03 6.95
CA ARG A 132 -13.01 0.99 5.91
C ARG A 132 -11.88 0.60 4.95
N LEU A 133 -10.77 0.08 5.46
CA LEU A 133 -9.67 -0.42 4.62
C LEU A 133 -10.15 -1.57 3.71
N ARG A 134 -10.90 -2.53 4.25
CA ARG A 134 -11.49 -3.63 3.47
C ARG A 134 -12.42 -3.12 2.38
N ALA A 135 -13.25 -2.12 2.68
CA ALA A 135 -14.16 -1.51 1.71
C ALA A 135 -13.38 -0.83 0.56
N ILE A 136 -12.30 -0.10 0.86
CA ILE A 136 -11.42 0.50 -0.14
C ILE A 136 -10.80 -0.60 -1.03
N ILE A 137 -10.22 -1.65 -0.46
CA ILE A 137 -9.63 -2.75 -1.22
C ILE A 137 -10.69 -3.40 -2.14
N ALA A 138 -11.89 -3.64 -1.64
CA ALA A 138 -12.97 -4.23 -2.42
C ALA A 138 -13.38 -3.30 -3.59
N ALA A 139 -13.54 -2.01 -3.35
CA ALA A 139 -13.87 -1.03 -4.38
C ALA A 139 -12.76 -0.92 -5.44
N GLU A 140 -11.50 -0.88 -5.01
CA GLU A 140 -10.36 -0.80 -5.91
C GLU A 140 -10.22 -2.02 -6.83
N ARG A 141 -10.55 -3.21 -6.34
CA ARG A 141 -10.58 -4.43 -7.16
C ARG A 141 -11.65 -4.39 -8.25
N MET A 142 -12.75 -3.64 -8.02
CA MET A 142 -13.86 -3.48 -8.97
C MET A 142 -13.68 -2.30 -9.95
N ARG A 143 -12.58 -1.57 -9.87
CA ARG A 143 -12.30 -0.53 -10.87
C ARG A 143 -12.34 -1.11 -12.27
N ARG A 144 -12.99 -0.41 -13.21
CA ARG A 144 -13.13 -0.85 -14.60
C ARG A 144 -11.81 -1.32 -15.22
N THR A 145 -10.74 -0.57 -15.03
CA THR A 145 -9.42 -0.89 -15.57
C THR A 145 -8.84 -2.22 -15.03
N ARG A 146 -9.21 -2.61 -13.82
CA ARG A 146 -8.78 -3.88 -13.20
C ARG A 146 -9.69 -5.05 -13.57
N MET A 147 -10.93 -4.76 -13.98
CA MET A 147 -11.92 -5.75 -14.38
C MET A 147 -11.83 -6.16 -15.86
N GLU A 148 -11.05 -5.49 -16.68
CA GLU A 148 -11.01 -5.72 -18.12
C GLU A 148 -10.70 -7.17 -18.51
N THR A 149 -9.77 -7.82 -17.80
CA THR A 149 -9.45 -9.24 -18.03
C THR A 149 -10.63 -10.16 -17.72
N ALA A 150 -11.36 -9.89 -16.63
CA ALA A 150 -12.52 -10.68 -16.22
C ALA A 150 -13.73 -10.45 -17.14
N ILE A 151 -13.88 -9.25 -17.70
CA ILE A 151 -15.00 -8.87 -18.58
C ILE A 151 -14.81 -9.40 -19.99
N ARG A 152 -13.57 -9.52 -20.48
CA ARG A 152 -13.28 -9.93 -21.86
C ARG A 152 -13.98 -11.22 -22.30
N PRO A 153 -13.93 -12.35 -21.57
CA PRO A 153 -14.65 -13.56 -21.97
C PRO A 153 -16.18 -13.39 -21.95
N ILE A 154 -16.70 -12.52 -21.07
CA ILE A 154 -18.13 -12.20 -21.03
C ILE A 154 -18.54 -11.51 -22.31
N LEU A 155 -17.80 -10.46 -22.73
CA LEU A 155 -18.07 -9.75 -23.99
C LEU A 155 -18.03 -10.68 -25.19
N GLN A 156 -17.02 -11.55 -25.27
CA GLN A 156 -16.91 -12.54 -26.35
C GLN A 156 -18.13 -13.46 -26.43
N SER A 157 -18.66 -13.91 -25.28
CA SER A 157 -19.86 -14.77 -25.27
C SER A 157 -21.11 -14.09 -25.84
N PHE A 158 -21.25 -12.78 -25.69
CA PHE A 158 -22.33 -12.01 -26.28
C PHE A 158 -22.15 -11.79 -27.77
N GLU A 159 -20.92 -11.59 -28.23
CA GLU A 159 -20.61 -11.44 -29.67
C GLU A 159 -20.86 -12.74 -30.44
N GLU A 160 -20.43 -13.89 -29.89
CA GLU A 160 -20.67 -15.21 -30.49
C GLU A 160 -22.17 -15.58 -30.53
N GLY A 161 -22.94 -15.17 -29.53
CA GLY A 161 -24.40 -15.36 -29.47
C GLY A 161 -25.17 -14.58 -30.54
N ASN A 162 -24.66 -13.39 -30.93
CA ASN A 162 -25.28 -12.53 -31.96
C ASN A 162 -24.97 -12.96 -33.39
N GLY A 163 -23.98 -13.86 -33.58
CA GLY A 163 -23.54 -14.32 -34.91
C GLY A 163 -24.30 -15.51 -35.49
N LYS A 164 -25.29 -16.11 -34.81
CA LYS A 164 -26.16 -17.12 -35.44
C LYS A 164 -27.38 -16.47 -36.06
N PRO A 165 -27.46 -16.40 -37.42
CA PRO A 165 -28.70 -16.06 -38.08
C PRO A 165 -29.74 -17.13 -37.70
N ALA A 166 -30.92 -16.73 -37.28
CA ALA A 166 -32.08 -17.61 -37.16
C ALA A 166 -32.23 -18.35 -38.49
N GLY A 167 -31.74 -19.60 -38.55
CA GLY A 167 -31.87 -20.45 -39.69
C GLY A 167 -33.35 -20.59 -40.05
N GLY A 168 -33.64 -20.13 -41.28
CA GLY A 168 -34.99 -20.11 -41.81
C GLY A 168 -35.71 -21.45 -41.69
N ALA A 169 -36.87 -21.40 -41.07
CA ALA A 169 -37.92 -22.33 -41.35
C ALA A 169 -38.43 -22.02 -42.77
N GLY A 170 -38.04 -22.85 -43.70
CA GLY A 170 -38.50 -22.80 -45.10
C GLY A 170 -38.90 -24.18 -45.53
N GLN A 171 -40.18 -24.34 -45.63
CA GLN A 171 -40.92 -25.37 -46.37
C GLN A 171 -40.87 -26.79 -45.89
#